data_ae9d8343d8f2d6918c6e28402f319b06
#
_entry.id   ae9d8343d8f2d6918c6e28402f319b06
#
_cell.length_a   1.000
_cell.length_b   1.000
_cell.length_c   1.000
_cell.angle_alpha   90.00
_cell.angle_beta   90.00
_cell.angle_gamma   90.00
#
_symmetry.space_group_name_H-M   'P 1'
#
loop_
_entity.id
_entity.type
_entity.pdbx_description
1 polymer ?
#
loop_
_entity_poly.entity_id
_entity_poly.type
_entity_poly.pdbx_seq_one_letter_code
_entity_poly.pdbx_strand_id
1 'polypeptide(L)'
;MITDTKPIQLSERQKYSKKELVADHPTWCPGCGDFSILSIYFKMMEKRQIPHEKITSIAGIGCSSRFPYFVNAHGAHFLHGRGVPFATGVSLTRPDLHVFMFGGDGDAFSIGGNHLNHAARKNVKLTYVIMDNFVYGLTKKQTSPTSPLGFKSKTDPTGAIDQPINPMKQLIASGATFIARSHSHLPNHAMEVMEKAMDHDGFSVIEVLSECTEFYPGAFDAANPRKGGVFQLIPAEHDVTDEIAAYKLAMAQFPGYFGVFYHIQRPTKNALEADLIRQTRKRTNNASPAELLQQTFDRFS
;
A
#
# COMPACT_ATOMS: atom_id res chain seq x y z
N MET A 1 -2.90 -5.11 -31.21
CA MET A 1 -1.79 -6.06 -31.46
C MET A 1 -1.00 -6.16 -30.19
N ILE A 2 -1.23 -7.20 -29.40
CA ILE A 2 -0.30 -7.57 -28.34
C ILE A 2 0.79 -8.35 -29.07
N THR A 3 1.87 -7.68 -29.39
CA THR A 3 3.05 -8.30 -29.96
C THR A 3 3.56 -9.35 -29.00
N ASP A 4 3.81 -10.56 -29.47
CA ASP A 4 4.65 -11.56 -28.82
C ASP A 4 6.03 -10.92 -28.55
N THR A 5 6.12 -10.22 -27.45
CA THR A 5 7.42 -9.77 -26.95
C THR A 5 8.13 -11.00 -26.40
N LYS A 6 9.07 -11.54 -27.17
CA LYS A 6 10.06 -12.48 -26.66
C LYS A 6 10.54 -11.94 -25.30
N PRO A 7 10.65 -12.81 -24.28
CA PRO A 7 11.22 -12.36 -23.01
C PRO A 7 12.60 -11.77 -23.31
N ILE A 8 12.80 -10.51 -22.91
CA ILE A 8 14.10 -9.86 -22.96
C ILE A 8 15.03 -10.75 -22.14
N GLN A 9 15.99 -11.40 -22.79
CA GLN A 9 17.06 -12.10 -22.09
C GLN A 9 17.79 -11.03 -21.28
N LEU A 10 17.58 -11.05 -19.97
CA LEU A 10 18.32 -10.25 -19.01
C LEU A 10 19.79 -10.73 -19.13
N SER A 11 20.63 -9.94 -19.80
CA SER A 11 22.08 -10.14 -19.81
C SER A 11 22.57 -10.31 -18.36
N GLU A 12 23.68 -11.01 -18.15
CA GLU A 12 24.38 -11.16 -16.85
C GLU A 12 24.55 -9.77 -16.20
N ARG A 13 23.57 -9.36 -15.42
CA ARG A 13 23.56 -8.03 -14.81
C ARG A 13 24.33 -8.06 -13.49
N GLN A 14 25.13 -7.02 -13.31
CA GLN A 14 25.68 -6.64 -12.00
C GLN A 14 24.57 -6.65 -10.93
N LYS A 15 24.95 -6.96 -9.71
CA LYS A 15 24.03 -6.89 -8.56
C LYS A 15 23.42 -5.48 -8.44
N TYR A 16 22.11 -5.40 -8.33
CA TYR A 16 21.43 -4.14 -8.05
C TYR A 16 21.84 -3.60 -6.70
N SER A 17 22.25 -2.36 -6.67
CA SER A 17 22.60 -1.67 -5.43
C SER A 17 21.53 -0.64 -5.08
N LYS A 18 21.43 -0.31 -3.80
CA LYS A 18 20.57 0.76 -3.32
C LYS A 18 20.78 2.08 -4.11
N LYS A 19 22.01 2.37 -4.57
CA LYS A 19 22.32 3.61 -5.28
C LYS A 19 21.60 3.73 -6.61
N GLU A 20 21.36 2.61 -7.30
CA GLU A 20 20.67 2.60 -8.60
C GLU A 20 19.16 2.86 -8.45
N LEU A 21 18.61 2.58 -7.25
CA LEU A 21 17.21 2.82 -6.93
C LEU A 21 16.92 4.24 -6.47
N VAL A 22 17.94 5.02 -6.11
CA VAL A 22 17.78 6.41 -5.67
C VAL A 22 17.65 7.32 -6.88
N ALA A 23 16.53 8.06 -6.98
CA ALA A 23 16.31 9.07 -8.03
C ALA A 23 16.70 10.45 -7.54
N ASP A 24 15.97 11.02 -6.60
CA ASP A 24 16.17 12.37 -6.12
C ASP A 24 16.31 12.41 -4.60
N HIS A 25 16.75 13.54 -4.07
CA HIS A 25 16.89 13.74 -2.63
C HIS A 25 15.52 13.97 -1.98
N PRO A 26 15.14 13.17 -0.96
CA PRO A 26 13.86 13.35 -0.28
C PRO A 26 13.74 14.73 0.37
N THR A 27 12.61 15.37 0.13
CA THR A 27 12.33 16.75 0.57
C THR A 27 11.36 16.80 1.76
N TRP A 28 11.30 15.75 2.56
CA TRP A 28 10.56 15.71 3.82
C TRP A 28 11.23 16.54 4.92
N CYS A 29 10.49 16.84 5.98
CA CYS A 29 11.01 17.56 7.14
C CYS A 29 12.10 16.73 7.86
N PRO A 30 13.09 17.38 8.50
CA PRO A 30 14.08 16.66 9.30
C PRO A 30 13.43 15.78 10.37
N GLY A 31 13.84 14.52 10.44
CA GLY A 31 13.30 13.55 11.40
C GLY A 31 11.96 12.91 11.02
N CYS A 32 11.36 13.27 9.89
CA CYS A 32 10.13 12.65 9.42
C CYS A 32 10.27 11.13 9.28
N GLY A 33 9.26 10.38 9.73
CA GLY A 33 9.25 8.91 9.68
C GLY A 33 9.33 8.34 8.26
N ASP A 34 8.90 9.09 7.25
CA ASP A 34 8.90 8.67 5.85
C ASP A 34 10.31 8.36 5.31
N PHE A 35 11.36 9.02 5.85
CA PHE A 35 12.75 8.67 5.52
C PHE A 35 13.11 7.25 5.89
N SER A 36 12.60 6.77 7.04
CA SER A 36 12.83 5.40 7.48
C SER A 36 12.21 4.41 6.51
N ILE A 37 10.96 4.65 6.09
CA ILE A 37 10.22 3.78 5.18
C ILE A 37 10.92 3.72 3.81
N LEU A 38 11.37 4.85 3.28
CA LEU A 38 12.14 4.88 2.03
C LEU A 38 13.46 4.10 2.15
N SER A 39 14.17 4.25 3.26
CA SER A 39 15.41 3.49 3.52
C SER A 39 15.16 1.98 3.61
N ILE A 40 14.07 1.57 4.26
CA ILE A 40 13.63 0.17 4.35
C ILE A 40 13.31 -0.38 2.96
N TYR A 41 12.55 0.37 2.17
CA TYR A 41 12.19 0.00 0.81
C TYR A 41 13.44 -0.26 -0.06
N PHE A 42 14.42 0.65 -0.04
CA PHE A 42 15.66 0.47 -0.80
C PHE A 42 16.45 -0.75 -0.34
N LYS A 43 16.56 -0.98 0.98
CA LYS A 43 17.24 -2.17 1.52
C LYS A 43 16.53 -3.46 1.12
N MET A 44 15.19 -3.45 1.12
CA MET A 44 14.38 -4.60 0.72
C MET A 44 14.60 -4.93 -0.76
N MET A 45 14.56 -3.94 -1.65
CA MET A 45 14.79 -4.13 -3.08
C MET A 45 16.21 -4.63 -3.36
N GLU A 46 17.22 -4.04 -2.70
CA GLU A 46 18.62 -4.47 -2.81
C GLU A 46 18.80 -5.92 -2.31
N LYS A 47 18.25 -6.26 -1.16
CA LYS A 47 18.30 -7.62 -0.59
C LYS A 47 17.68 -8.65 -1.53
N ARG A 48 16.54 -8.31 -2.14
CA ARG A 48 15.77 -9.19 -3.02
C ARG A 48 16.24 -9.17 -4.48
N GLN A 49 17.17 -8.31 -4.82
CA GLN A 49 17.75 -8.16 -6.16
C GLN A 49 16.68 -7.98 -7.26
N ILE A 50 15.62 -7.19 -6.96
CA ILE A 50 14.54 -6.94 -7.91
C ILE A 50 14.95 -5.80 -8.85
N PRO A 51 14.92 -6.06 -10.17
CA PRO A 51 15.23 -5.04 -11.16
C PRO A 51 14.27 -3.84 -11.07
N HIS A 52 14.77 -2.62 -11.19
CA HIS A 52 13.94 -1.42 -11.09
C HIS A 52 12.85 -1.36 -12.17
N GLU A 53 13.09 -1.94 -13.35
CA GLU A 53 12.09 -2.09 -14.42
C GLU A 53 10.97 -3.08 -14.10
N LYS A 54 11.09 -3.85 -13.01
CA LYS A 54 10.05 -4.75 -12.48
C LYS A 54 9.29 -4.16 -11.30
N ILE A 55 9.57 -2.91 -10.96
CA ILE A 55 8.95 -2.22 -9.84
C ILE A 55 8.13 -1.04 -10.35
N THR A 56 6.99 -0.82 -9.74
CA THR A 56 6.19 0.39 -9.95
C THR A 56 5.82 0.99 -8.60
N SER A 57 6.16 2.27 -8.41
CA SER A 57 5.80 3.06 -7.23
C SER A 57 4.72 4.06 -7.60
N ILE A 58 3.53 3.88 -7.05
CA ILE A 58 2.37 4.73 -7.33
C ILE A 58 1.98 5.43 -6.03
N ALA A 59 1.55 6.67 -6.13
CA ALA A 59 1.10 7.43 -4.98
C ALA A 59 -0.05 8.39 -5.31
N GLY A 60 -0.83 8.75 -4.29
CA GLY A 60 -1.82 9.83 -4.38
C GLY A 60 -1.20 11.19 -4.07
N ILE A 61 -1.73 11.93 -3.07
CA ILE A 61 -1.22 13.24 -2.65
C ILE A 61 -0.97 13.25 -1.14
N GLY A 62 0.08 13.94 -0.73
CA GLY A 62 0.52 14.13 0.64
C GLY A 62 2.05 14.02 0.75
N CYS A 63 2.60 14.14 1.98
CA CYS A 63 4.03 14.00 2.21
C CYS A 63 4.52 12.61 1.77
N SER A 64 3.89 11.56 2.26
CA SER A 64 4.17 10.17 1.92
C SER A 64 4.00 9.87 0.43
N SER A 65 3.05 10.54 -0.23
CA SER A 65 2.77 10.33 -1.66
C SER A 65 3.84 10.91 -2.59
N ARG A 66 4.83 11.64 -2.06
CA ARG A 66 6.01 12.08 -2.83
C ARG A 66 7.03 10.95 -3.05
N PHE A 67 6.79 9.78 -2.46
CA PHE A 67 7.67 8.62 -2.54
C PHE A 67 8.15 8.28 -3.98
N PRO A 68 7.30 8.28 -5.04
CA PRO A 68 7.73 7.96 -6.40
C PRO A 68 8.82 8.90 -6.96
N TYR A 69 8.92 10.14 -6.49
CA TYR A 69 9.96 11.06 -6.94
C TYR A 69 11.38 10.66 -6.48
N PHE A 70 11.46 9.87 -5.42
CA PHE A 70 12.73 9.50 -4.79
C PHE A 70 13.20 8.11 -5.22
N VAL A 71 12.41 7.41 -6.03
CA VAL A 71 12.67 6.02 -6.46
C VAL A 71 12.89 5.97 -7.97
N ASN A 72 14.07 5.50 -8.39
CA ASN A 72 14.39 5.25 -9.79
C ASN A 72 13.76 3.92 -10.25
N ALA A 73 12.45 3.94 -10.49
CA ALA A 73 11.64 2.84 -11.02
C ALA A 73 10.47 3.44 -11.80
N HIS A 74 9.59 2.61 -12.37
CA HIS A 74 8.34 3.14 -12.91
C HIS A 74 7.56 3.81 -11.79
N GLY A 75 7.11 5.04 -12.00
CA GLY A 75 6.43 5.80 -10.96
C GLY A 75 5.28 6.64 -11.48
N ALA A 76 4.29 6.86 -10.62
CA ALA A 76 3.22 7.82 -10.87
C ALA A 76 2.82 8.51 -9.55
N HIS A 77 2.88 9.84 -9.55
CA HIS A 77 2.31 10.68 -8.51
C HIS A 77 0.96 11.20 -9.03
N PHE A 78 -0.13 10.73 -8.45
CA PHE A 78 -1.47 10.88 -9.02
C PHE A 78 -2.34 11.84 -8.18
N LEU A 79 -3.63 11.92 -8.48
CA LEU A 79 -4.57 12.76 -7.74
C LEU A 79 -4.84 12.22 -6.33
N HIS A 80 -5.20 13.11 -5.41
CA HIS A 80 -5.52 12.78 -4.02
C HIS A 80 -6.60 11.72 -3.90
N GLY A 81 -6.28 10.61 -3.23
CA GLY A 81 -7.14 9.45 -3.07
C GLY A 81 -7.44 8.66 -4.35
N ARG A 82 -6.71 8.93 -5.46
CA ARG A 82 -6.90 8.24 -6.75
C ARG A 82 -5.74 7.35 -7.15
N GLY A 83 -4.72 7.22 -6.31
CA GLY A 83 -3.59 6.33 -6.56
C GLY A 83 -4.01 4.86 -6.63
N VAL A 84 -4.90 4.40 -5.75
CA VAL A 84 -5.36 3.00 -5.69
C VAL A 84 -6.05 2.53 -6.98
N PRO A 85 -7.02 3.24 -7.58
CA PRO A 85 -7.61 2.81 -8.85
C PRO A 85 -6.60 2.82 -10.00
N PHE A 86 -5.67 3.78 -10.03
CA PHE A 86 -4.60 3.78 -11.00
C PHE A 86 -3.66 2.56 -10.82
N ALA A 87 -3.22 2.29 -9.58
CA ALA A 87 -2.41 1.10 -9.25
C ALA A 87 -3.12 -0.21 -9.60
N THR A 88 -4.45 -0.26 -9.40
CA THR A 88 -5.29 -1.39 -9.82
C THR A 88 -5.19 -1.61 -11.33
N GLY A 89 -5.31 -0.57 -12.13
CA GLY A 89 -5.18 -0.64 -13.58
C GLY A 89 -3.79 -1.16 -14.02
N VAL A 90 -2.73 -0.64 -13.39
CA VAL A 90 -1.35 -1.10 -13.65
C VAL A 90 -1.21 -2.58 -13.30
N SER A 91 -1.66 -3.00 -12.12
CA SER A 91 -1.56 -4.40 -11.68
C SER A 91 -2.29 -5.37 -12.62
N LEU A 92 -3.47 -5.01 -13.11
CA LEU A 92 -4.24 -5.85 -14.03
C LEU A 92 -3.64 -5.94 -15.43
N THR A 93 -3.02 -4.86 -15.90
CA THR A 93 -2.43 -4.80 -17.24
C THR A 93 -0.97 -5.26 -17.29
N ARG A 94 -0.25 -5.18 -16.17
CA ARG A 94 1.16 -5.55 -16.04
C ARG A 94 1.37 -6.48 -14.83
N PRO A 95 0.88 -7.73 -14.90
CA PRO A 95 1.00 -8.70 -13.80
C PRO A 95 2.45 -9.12 -13.53
N ASP A 96 3.39 -8.75 -14.40
CA ASP A 96 4.82 -8.99 -14.26
C ASP A 96 5.54 -7.97 -13.36
N LEU A 97 4.84 -6.92 -12.91
CA LEU A 97 5.40 -5.88 -12.06
C LEU A 97 5.05 -6.10 -10.58
N HIS A 98 5.99 -5.72 -9.72
CA HIS A 98 5.70 -5.49 -8.32
C HIS A 98 5.10 -4.09 -8.17
N VAL A 99 3.79 -4.03 -7.92
CA VAL A 99 3.07 -2.77 -7.82
C VAL A 99 2.98 -2.35 -6.36
N PHE A 100 3.65 -1.24 -6.04
CA PHE A 100 3.57 -0.60 -4.74
C PHE A 100 2.71 0.66 -4.82
N MET A 101 1.84 0.83 -3.84
CA MET A 101 1.12 2.08 -3.58
C MET A 101 1.65 2.69 -2.29
N PHE A 102 1.92 3.98 -2.31
CA PHE A 102 2.33 4.75 -1.14
C PHE A 102 1.34 5.90 -0.92
N GLY A 103 0.92 6.09 0.32
CA GLY A 103 0.00 7.16 0.67
C GLY A 103 -0.04 7.42 2.16
N GLY A 104 -0.61 8.54 2.58
CA GLY A 104 -0.91 8.83 3.96
C GLY A 104 -2.32 8.39 4.35
N ASP A 105 -2.62 8.52 5.63
CA ASP A 105 -3.93 8.28 6.22
C ASP A 105 -5.05 9.09 5.54
N GLY A 106 -4.83 10.37 5.30
CA GLY A 106 -5.79 11.23 4.62
C GLY A 106 -6.03 10.83 3.16
N ASP A 107 -4.99 10.40 2.44
CA ASP A 107 -5.10 9.91 1.07
C ASP A 107 -5.86 8.59 1.01
N ALA A 108 -5.58 7.69 1.96
CA ALA A 108 -6.13 6.34 2.01
C ALA A 108 -7.56 6.29 2.55
N PHE A 109 -7.80 6.88 3.72
CA PHE A 109 -9.03 6.67 4.50
C PHE A 109 -10.05 7.78 4.38
N SER A 110 -9.69 8.95 3.84
CA SER A 110 -10.62 10.03 3.53
C SER A 110 -11.11 9.90 2.08
N ILE A 111 -10.63 10.74 1.19
CA ILE A 111 -11.10 10.80 -0.21
C ILE A 111 -10.81 9.50 -1.01
N GLY A 112 -9.85 8.69 -0.58
CA GLY A 112 -9.51 7.40 -1.18
C GLY A 112 -10.28 6.21 -0.61
N GLY A 113 -11.05 6.37 0.47
CA GLY A 113 -11.63 5.27 1.24
C GLY A 113 -12.44 4.26 0.40
N ASN A 114 -13.28 4.73 -0.51
CA ASN A 114 -14.03 3.83 -1.38
C ASN A 114 -13.13 3.01 -2.31
N HIS A 115 -12.06 3.59 -2.83
CA HIS A 115 -11.14 2.89 -3.71
C HIS A 115 -10.35 1.81 -2.96
N LEU A 116 -9.95 2.12 -1.72
CA LEU A 116 -9.30 1.18 -0.81
C LEU A 116 -10.21 -0.04 -0.56
N ASN A 117 -11.46 0.19 -0.17
CA ASN A 117 -12.44 -0.86 0.08
C ASN A 117 -12.68 -1.74 -1.16
N HIS A 118 -12.76 -1.11 -2.34
CA HIS A 118 -12.95 -1.86 -3.58
C HIS A 118 -11.72 -2.66 -4.03
N ALA A 119 -10.50 -2.16 -3.80
CA ALA A 119 -9.28 -2.91 -4.08
C ALA A 119 -9.15 -4.14 -3.17
N ALA A 120 -9.44 -3.96 -1.86
CA ALA A 120 -9.50 -5.04 -0.88
C ALA A 120 -10.50 -6.12 -1.28
N ARG A 121 -11.75 -5.73 -1.52
CA ARG A 121 -12.82 -6.64 -1.93
C ARG A 121 -12.50 -7.42 -3.20
N LYS A 122 -11.83 -6.79 -4.17
CA LYS A 122 -11.43 -7.40 -5.45
C LYS A 122 -10.19 -8.27 -5.32
N ASN A 123 -9.47 -8.16 -4.24
CA ASN A 123 -8.19 -8.82 -4.01
C ASN A 123 -7.20 -8.60 -5.18
N VAL A 124 -6.98 -7.33 -5.53
CA VAL A 124 -6.03 -6.95 -6.58
C VAL A 124 -4.60 -7.20 -6.09
N LYS A 125 -3.74 -7.79 -6.92
CA LYS A 125 -2.33 -7.98 -6.56
C LYS A 125 -1.60 -6.64 -6.46
N LEU A 126 -1.50 -6.10 -5.25
CA LEU A 126 -1.00 -4.77 -4.96
C LEU A 126 -0.54 -4.67 -3.51
N THR A 127 0.65 -4.12 -3.26
CA THR A 127 1.14 -3.81 -1.91
C THR A 127 0.93 -2.34 -1.60
N TYR A 128 0.06 -2.03 -0.65
CA TYR A 128 -0.19 -0.66 -0.20
C TYR A 128 0.48 -0.38 1.14
N VAL A 129 1.42 0.54 1.17
CA VAL A 129 2.08 1.04 2.37
C VAL A 129 1.45 2.39 2.73
N ILE A 130 0.67 2.42 3.80
CA ILE A 130 0.03 3.62 4.33
C ILE A 130 0.91 4.18 5.45
N MET A 131 1.52 5.34 5.20
CA MET A 131 2.32 6.06 6.20
C MET A 131 1.39 6.98 6.97
N ASP A 132 0.85 6.46 8.08
CA ASP A 132 -0.10 7.17 8.92
C ASP A 132 0.64 8.07 9.92
N ASN A 133 0.34 9.35 9.90
CA ASN A 133 0.91 10.35 10.80
C ASN A 133 -0.12 11.14 11.61
N PHE A 134 -1.39 10.74 11.54
CA PHE A 134 -2.52 11.34 12.26
C PHE A 134 -2.77 12.83 11.93
N VAL A 135 -2.30 13.31 10.74
CA VAL A 135 -2.46 14.71 10.35
C VAL A 135 -2.30 14.90 8.85
N TYR A 136 -3.02 15.82 8.24
CA TYR A 136 -2.65 16.32 6.93
C TYR A 136 -1.41 17.22 7.05
N GLY A 137 -0.22 16.63 6.89
CA GLY A 137 1.06 17.31 7.07
C GLY A 137 1.38 18.28 5.94
N LEU A 138 1.28 17.84 4.66
CA LEU A 138 1.67 18.63 3.50
C LEU A 138 0.94 19.98 3.44
N THR A 139 -0.33 20.01 3.78
CA THR A 139 -1.20 21.20 3.77
C THR A 139 -1.15 21.99 5.09
N LYS A 140 -0.23 21.62 5.98
CA LYS A 140 0.15 22.36 7.19
C LYS A 140 -0.87 22.28 8.32
N LYS A 141 -1.09 21.05 8.82
CA LYS A 141 -1.81 20.73 10.05
C LYS A 141 -3.32 20.88 9.98
N GLN A 142 -3.98 20.10 9.13
CA GLN A 142 -5.43 19.86 9.21
C GLN A 142 -5.69 18.50 9.87
N THR A 143 -6.87 18.35 10.45
CA THR A 143 -7.36 17.09 11.02
C THR A 143 -7.53 16.06 9.92
N SER A 144 -6.91 14.90 10.07
CA SER A 144 -7.03 13.74 9.17
C SER A 144 -8.04 12.72 9.71
N PRO A 145 -8.46 11.73 8.93
CA PRO A 145 -9.44 10.75 9.39
C PRO A 145 -8.96 9.88 10.56
N THR A 146 -7.66 9.79 10.80
CA THR A 146 -7.06 9.03 11.92
C THR A 146 -6.64 9.92 13.09
N SER A 147 -6.79 11.25 12.98
CA SER A 147 -6.48 12.17 14.07
C SER A 147 -7.31 11.85 15.32
N PRO A 148 -6.71 11.82 16.52
CA PRO A 148 -7.46 11.50 17.74
C PRO A 148 -8.43 12.61 18.14
N LEU A 149 -9.44 12.24 18.92
CA LEU A 149 -10.37 13.21 19.54
C LEU A 149 -9.59 14.30 20.28
N GLY A 150 -10.04 15.54 20.16
CA GLY A 150 -9.42 16.69 20.77
C GLY A 150 -8.15 17.19 20.07
N PHE A 151 -7.70 16.59 18.96
CA PHE A 151 -6.58 17.06 18.18
C PHE A 151 -6.82 18.48 17.67
N LYS A 152 -5.97 19.43 18.05
CA LYS A 152 -6.07 20.83 17.64
C LYS A 152 -5.32 21.06 16.34
N SER A 153 -6.04 21.48 15.33
CA SER A 153 -5.56 21.72 13.98
C SER A 153 -6.08 23.05 13.42
N LYS A 154 -5.74 23.39 12.18
CA LYS A 154 -6.27 24.57 11.48
C LYS A 154 -7.75 24.42 11.14
N THR A 155 -8.22 23.21 10.90
CA THR A 155 -9.63 22.93 10.64
C THR A 155 -10.45 22.81 11.92
N ASP A 156 -9.80 22.40 13.02
CA ASP A 156 -10.44 22.15 14.31
C ASP A 156 -9.66 22.86 15.43
N PRO A 157 -9.75 24.19 15.53
CA PRO A 157 -8.95 24.98 16.49
C PRO A 157 -9.33 24.70 17.95
N THR A 158 -10.57 24.27 18.21
CA THR A 158 -11.06 23.87 19.53
C THR A 158 -10.79 22.41 19.87
N GLY A 159 -10.38 21.61 18.88
CA GLY A 159 -10.12 20.17 18.95
C GLY A 159 -11.11 19.37 18.11
N ALA A 160 -10.60 18.33 17.47
CA ALA A 160 -11.39 17.41 16.64
C ALA A 160 -12.48 16.73 17.47
N ILE A 161 -13.71 16.71 16.97
CA ILE A 161 -14.88 16.12 17.60
C ILE A 161 -15.33 14.80 16.94
N ASP A 162 -14.82 14.53 15.73
CA ASP A 162 -15.13 13.31 15.00
C ASP A 162 -14.33 12.12 15.56
N GLN A 163 -14.97 10.94 15.59
CA GLN A 163 -14.29 9.72 15.97
C GLN A 163 -13.27 9.32 14.92
N PRO A 164 -12.01 9.03 15.30
CA PRO A 164 -11.00 8.60 14.34
C PRO A 164 -11.36 7.25 13.73
N ILE A 165 -11.04 7.11 12.45
CA ILE A 165 -11.07 5.82 11.79
C ILE A 165 -10.03 4.90 12.42
N ASN A 166 -10.41 3.65 12.65
CA ASN A 166 -9.47 2.59 12.99
C ASN A 166 -9.08 1.83 11.71
N PRO A 167 -7.86 2.00 11.19
CA PRO A 167 -7.44 1.41 9.92
C PRO A 167 -7.56 -0.12 9.89
N MET A 168 -7.15 -0.80 10.98
CA MET A 168 -7.19 -2.27 11.03
C MET A 168 -8.62 -2.80 10.93
N LYS A 169 -9.56 -2.22 11.68
CA LYS A 169 -10.98 -2.62 11.61
C LYS A 169 -11.56 -2.40 10.20
N GLN A 170 -11.28 -1.25 9.59
CA GLN A 170 -11.77 -0.94 8.26
C GLN A 170 -11.22 -1.90 7.21
N LEU A 171 -9.94 -2.21 7.27
CA LEU A 171 -9.27 -3.11 6.30
C LEU A 171 -9.78 -4.55 6.41
N ILE A 172 -10.00 -5.05 7.64
CA ILE A 172 -10.59 -6.37 7.87
C ILE A 172 -12.01 -6.39 7.29
N ALA A 173 -12.86 -5.43 7.66
CA ALA A 173 -14.23 -5.34 7.18
C ALA A 173 -14.33 -5.16 5.65
N SER A 174 -13.31 -4.59 5.01
CA SER A 174 -13.23 -4.46 3.54
C SER A 174 -12.78 -5.74 2.84
N GLY A 175 -12.35 -6.76 3.57
CA GLY A 175 -11.92 -8.04 3.06
C GLY A 175 -10.52 -8.02 2.42
N ALA A 176 -9.61 -7.19 2.93
CA ALA A 176 -8.19 -7.26 2.57
C ALA A 176 -7.61 -8.60 3.04
N THR A 177 -6.76 -9.21 2.21
CA THR A 177 -6.25 -10.56 2.45
C THR A 177 -4.91 -10.61 3.17
N PHE A 178 -4.20 -9.48 3.24
CA PHE A 178 -3.04 -9.28 4.10
C PHE A 178 -3.13 -7.91 4.77
N ILE A 179 -3.13 -7.91 6.10
CA ILE A 179 -3.26 -6.69 6.92
C ILE A 179 -2.22 -6.70 8.01
N ALA A 180 -1.42 -5.65 8.08
CA ALA A 180 -0.39 -5.53 9.10
C ALA A 180 -0.18 -4.09 9.56
N ARG A 181 0.39 -3.94 10.76
CA ARG A 181 0.82 -2.65 11.31
C ARG A 181 2.28 -2.69 11.73
N SER A 182 3.00 -1.61 11.46
CA SER A 182 4.37 -1.41 11.92
C SER A 182 4.61 0.05 12.33
N HIS A 183 5.85 0.37 12.65
CA HIS A 183 6.26 1.72 13.08
C HIS A 183 7.58 2.11 12.41
N SER A 184 7.70 3.35 11.95
CA SER A 184 8.90 3.88 11.28
C SER A 184 10.16 3.87 12.16
N HIS A 185 10.01 3.91 13.49
CA HIS A 185 11.13 3.82 14.43
C HIS A 185 11.67 2.40 14.64
N LEU A 186 11.02 1.38 14.08
CA LEU A 186 11.41 -0.03 14.20
C LEU A 186 11.69 -0.63 12.81
N PRO A 187 12.77 -0.21 12.16
CA PRO A 187 13.03 -0.52 10.75
C PRO A 187 13.13 -2.01 10.45
N ASN A 188 13.65 -2.83 11.37
CA ASN A 188 13.75 -4.27 11.14
C ASN A 188 12.37 -4.93 11.12
N HIS A 189 11.49 -4.57 12.05
CA HIS A 189 10.11 -5.07 12.08
C HIS A 189 9.32 -4.57 10.86
N ALA A 190 9.44 -3.29 10.50
CA ALA A 190 8.78 -2.74 9.33
C ALA A 190 9.25 -3.44 8.03
N MET A 191 10.55 -3.72 7.91
CA MET A 191 11.10 -4.45 6.77
C MET A 191 10.54 -5.87 6.67
N GLU A 192 10.51 -6.62 7.79
CA GLU A 192 9.95 -7.97 7.84
C GLU A 192 8.49 -8.00 7.38
N VAL A 193 7.68 -7.08 7.90
CA VAL A 193 6.26 -6.98 7.55
C VAL A 193 6.07 -6.57 6.08
N MET A 194 6.89 -5.65 5.57
CA MET A 194 6.84 -5.24 4.16
C MET A 194 7.26 -6.37 3.22
N GLU A 195 8.26 -7.18 3.58
CA GLU A 195 8.65 -8.37 2.80
C GLU A 195 7.50 -9.38 2.72
N LYS A 196 6.85 -9.68 3.85
CA LYS A 196 5.68 -10.59 3.89
C LYS A 196 4.53 -10.06 3.03
N ALA A 197 4.27 -8.77 3.08
CA ALA A 197 3.22 -8.13 2.28
C ALA A 197 3.52 -8.17 0.78
N MET A 198 4.79 -8.00 0.39
CA MET A 198 5.23 -8.09 -0.99
C MET A 198 5.13 -9.52 -1.55
N ASP A 199 5.35 -10.52 -0.69
CA ASP A 199 5.27 -11.94 -1.05
C ASP A 199 3.83 -12.46 -1.15
N HIS A 200 2.88 -11.74 -0.57
CA HIS A 200 1.48 -12.10 -0.61
C HIS A 200 0.89 -11.96 -2.02
N ASP A 201 0.22 -13.01 -2.51
CA ASP A 201 -0.47 -12.96 -3.79
C ASP A 201 -1.90 -12.45 -3.59
N GLY A 202 -2.06 -11.13 -3.53
CA GLY A 202 -3.33 -10.47 -3.28
C GLY A 202 -3.18 -9.00 -2.88
N PHE A 203 -4.23 -8.46 -2.27
CA PHE A 203 -4.24 -7.10 -1.76
C PHE A 203 -3.63 -7.05 -0.37
N SER A 204 -2.41 -6.52 -0.30
CA SER A 204 -1.67 -6.34 0.94
C SER A 204 -1.73 -4.89 1.39
N VAL A 205 -2.06 -4.65 2.65
CA VAL A 205 -2.02 -3.32 3.26
C VAL A 205 -1.20 -3.34 4.53
N ILE A 206 -0.28 -2.39 4.62
CA ILE A 206 0.53 -2.16 5.82
C ILE A 206 0.29 -0.73 6.27
N GLU A 207 -0.24 -0.55 7.46
CA GLU A 207 -0.19 0.73 8.14
C GLU A 207 1.14 0.87 8.86
N VAL A 208 1.92 1.88 8.51
CA VAL A 208 3.16 2.21 9.20
C VAL A 208 2.98 3.55 9.91
N LEU A 209 2.98 3.53 11.23
CA LEU A 209 2.95 4.77 12.01
C LEU A 209 4.23 5.55 11.75
N SER A 210 4.08 6.70 11.08
CA SER A 210 5.17 7.54 10.57
C SER A 210 5.11 8.92 11.17
N GLU A 211 6.02 9.23 12.11
CA GLU A 211 5.97 10.47 12.89
C GLU A 211 6.10 11.71 12.00
N CYS A 212 5.15 12.65 12.16
CA CYS A 212 5.24 13.99 11.62
C CYS A 212 5.88 14.92 12.65
N THR A 213 7.17 15.17 12.52
CA THR A 213 7.96 15.97 13.45
C THR A 213 7.58 17.45 13.46
N GLU A 214 6.96 17.96 12.40
CA GLU A 214 6.61 19.36 12.24
C GLU A 214 5.21 19.70 12.77
N PHE A 215 4.22 18.88 12.42
CA PHE A 215 2.80 19.24 12.67
C PHE A 215 2.15 18.41 13.77
N TYR A 216 2.70 17.26 14.10
CA TYR A 216 2.24 16.43 15.21
C TYR A 216 3.42 15.67 15.87
N PRO A 217 4.40 16.40 16.44
CA PRO A 217 5.49 15.76 17.15
C PRO A 217 4.98 14.99 18.37
N GLY A 218 5.54 13.81 18.61
CA GLY A 218 5.18 12.97 19.75
C GLY A 218 3.86 12.20 19.61
N ALA A 219 3.19 12.24 18.46
CA ALA A 219 1.94 11.52 18.22
C ALA A 219 2.04 10.03 18.58
N PHE A 220 3.21 9.44 18.42
CA PHE A 220 3.46 8.02 18.62
C PHE A 220 4.39 7.70 19.79
N ASP A 221 4.62 8.63 20.71
CA ASP A 221 5.50 8.41 21.86
C ASP A 221 5.06 7.22 22.71
N ALA A 222 3.75 7.02 22.87
CA ALA A 222 3.18 5.87 23.56
C ALA A 222 3.51 4.50 22.91
N ALA A 223 3.87 4.49 21.61
CA ALA A 223 4.28 3.29 20.86
C ALA A 223 5.79 3.20 20.68
N ASN A 224 6.56 4.18 21.14
CA ASN A 224 7.99 4.25 20.91
C ASN A 224 8.79 3.86 22.16
N PRO A 225 9.45 2.66 22.18
CA PRO A 225 10.24 2.23 23.33
C PRO A 225 11.37 3.18 23.71
N ARG A 226 11.94 3.93 22.75
CA ARG A 226 13.00 4.90 23.01
C ARG A 226 12.51 6.13 23.80
N LYS A 227 11.20 6.35 23.82
CA LYS A 227 10.53 7.43 24.57
C LYS A 227 9.77 6.92 25.78
N GLY A 228 9.99 5.64 26.17
CA GLY A 228 9.30 5.00 27.29
C GLY A 228 7.93 4.42 26.95
N GLY A 229 7.55 4.43 25.70
CA GLY A 229 6.33 3.80 25.23
C GLY A 229 6.42 2.28 25.05
N VAL A 230 5.31 1.64 24.74
CA VAL A 230 5.21 0.17 24.59
C VAL A 230 4.96 -0.18 23.14
N PHE A 231 5.90 -0.94 22.55
CA PHE A 231 5.69 -1.58 21.26
C PHE A 231 5.20 -3.02 21.49
N GLN A 232 3.90 -3.19 21.50
CA GLN A 232 3.28 -4.47 21.78
C GLN A 232 3.13 -5.30 20.50
N LEU A 233 3.89 -6.38 20.41
CA LEU A 233 3.74 -7.33 19.31
C LEU A 233 2.45 -8.14 19.44
N ILE A 234 1.87 -8.52 18.31
CA ILE A 234 0.82 -9.52 18.23
C ILE A 234 1.34 -10.82 18.87
N PRO A 235 0.57 -11.47 19.77
CA PRO A 235 0.98 -12.72 20.39
C PRO A 235 1.34 -13.80 19.38
N ALA A 236 2.37 -14.60 19.67
CA ALA A 236 2.85 -15.63 18.76
C ALA A 236 1.82 -16.74 18.46
N GLU A 237 0.89 -16.96 19.38
CA GLU A 237 -0.22 -17.90 19.26
C GLU A 237 -1.40 -17.37 18.41
N HIS A 238 -1.34 -16.12 17.96
CA HIS A 238 -2.40 -15.56 17.12
C HIS A 238 -2.51 -16.29 15.79
N ASP A 239 -3.69 -16.82 15.52
CA ASP A 239 -4.01 -17.37 14.20
C ASP A 239 -4.33 -16.22 13.22
N VAL A 240 -3.38 -15.92 12.34
CA VAL A 240 -3.53 -14.87 11.32
C VAL A 240 -4.62 -15.15 10.30
N THR A 241 -5.18 -16.37 10.27
CA THR A 241 -6.28 -16.74 9.36
C THR A 241 -7.65 -16.54 9.99
N ASP A 242 -7.72 -16.31 11.31
CA ASP A 242 -8.97 -16.05 12.03
C ASP A 242 -9.33 -14.55 11.96
N GLU A 243 -10.31 -14.22 11.13
CA GLU A 243 -10.82 -12.85 10.97
C GLU A 243 -11.37 -12.26 12.27
N ILE A 244 -12.03 -13.05 13.08
CA ILE A 244 -12.62 -12.60 14.37
C ILE A 244 -11.51 -12.31 15.38
N ALA A 245 -10.49 -13.15 15.45
CA ALA A 245 -9.32 -12.91 16.29
C ALA A 245 -8.58 -11.64 15.85
N ALA A 246 -8.36 -11.47 14.55
CA ALA A 246 -7.75 -10.26 13.99
C ALA A 246 -8.57 -9.00 14.34
N TYR A 247 -9.91 -9.06 14.24
CA TYR A 247 -10.78 -7.95 14.58
C TYR A 247 -10.72 -7.61 16.07
N LYS A 248 -10.65 -8.62 16.97
CA LYS A 248 -10.46 -8.41 18.40
C LYS A 248 -9.15 -7.70 18.73
N LEU A 249 -8.04 -8.08 18.09
CA LEU A 249 -6.76 -7.36 18.23
C LEU A 249 -6.88 -5.90 17.75
N ALA A 250 -7.60 -5.67 16.66
CA ALA A 250 -7.85 -4.33 16.12
C ALA A 250 -8.70 -3.42 17.04
N MET A 251 -9.40 -4.00 18.03
CA MET A 251 -10.18 -3.26 19.04
C MET A 251 -9.31 -2.67 20.15
N ALA A 252 -8.05 -3.10 20.28
CA ALA A 252 -7.17 -2.58 21.34
C ALA A 252 -7.00 -1.06 21.20
N GLN A 253 -6.99 -0.40 22.36
CA GLN A 253 -6.73 1.04 22.39
C GLN A 253 -5.32 1.36 21.90
N PHE A 254 -5.14 2.55 21.35
CA PHE A 254 -3.84 3.02 20.91
C PHE A 254 -2.80 2.97 22.06
N PRO A 255 -1.57 2.50 21.80
CA PRO A 255 -0.99 2.14 20.51
C PRO A 255 -1.42 0.79 19.94
N GLY A 256 -2.07 -0.10 20.71
CA GLY A 256 -2.52 -1.40 20.28
C GLY A 256 -1.38 -2.35 19.90
N TYR A 257 -1.65 -3.26 18.97
CA TYR A 257 -0.72 -4.30 18.55
C TYR A 257 -0.02 -3.97 17.23
N PHE A 258 1.19 -4.56 17.06
CA PHE A 258 2.01 -4.47 15.87
C PHE A 258 2.37 -5.86 15.36
N GLY A 259 2.33 -6.05 14.05
CA GLY A 259 2.57 -7.33 13.38
C GLY A 259 1.54 -7.58 12.29
N VAL A 260 1.41 -8.83 11.89
CA VAL A 260 0.42 -9.28 10.91
C VAL A 260 -0.87 -9.63 11.64
N PHE A 261 -1.93 -8.85 11.39
CA PHE A 261 -3.26 -9.06 11.97
C PHE A 261 -4.04 -10.16 11.26
N TYR A 262 -3.97 -10.16 9.92
CA TYR A 262 -4.75 -11.06 9.08
C TYR A 262 -3.97 -11.43 7.83
N HIS A 263 -4.00 -12.72 7.47
CA HIS A 263 -3.32 -13.21 6.28
C HIS A 263 -3.98 -14.50 5.79
N ILE A 264 -4.72 -14.39 4.68
CA ILE A 264 -5.34 -15.54 4.00
C ILE A 264 -5.01 -15.54 2.51
N GLN A 265 -5.09 -16.70 1.89
CA GLN A 265 -5.01 -16.82 0.44
C GLN A 265 -6.42 -16.87 -0.16
N ARG A 266 -6.64 -16.02 -1.14
CA ARG A 266 -7.88 -15.97 -1.93
C ARG A 266 -7.51 -15.69 -3.39
N PRO A 267 -8.21 -16.27 -4.38
CA PRO A 267 -7.92 -15.96 -5.78
C PRO A 267 -7.89 -14.45 -6.04
N THR A 268 -6.85 -14.01 -6.71
CA THR A 268 -6.72 -12.58 -7.07
C THR A 268 -7.61 -12.24 -8.25
N LYS A 269 -8.02 -10.97 -8.33
CA LYS A 269 -8.71 -10.46 -9.53
C LYS A 269 -7.87 -10.69 -10.79
N ASN A 270 -6.55 -10.50 -10.71
CA ASN A 270 -5.63 -10.74 -11.81
C ASN A 270 -5.71 -12.18 -12.33
N ALA A 271 -5.68 -13.17 -11.44
CA ALA A 271 -5.78 -14.57 -11.79
C ALA A 271 -7.16 -14.93 -12.39
N LEU A 272 -8.24 -14.43 -11.78
CA LEU A 272 -9.60 -14.68 -12.25
C LEU A 272 -9.86 -14.06 -13.64
N GLU A 273 -9.37 -12.85 -13.91
CA GLU A 273 -9.49 -12.22 -15.23
C GLU A 273 -8.65 -12.95 -16.28
N ALA A 274 -7.43 -13.35 -15.95
CA ALA A 274 -6.59 -14.15 -16.86
C ALA A 274 -7.27 -15.49 -17.23
N ASP A 275 -7.91 -16.12 -16.26
CA ASP A 275 -8.66 -17.36 -16.49
C ASP A 275 -9.89 -17.12 -17.37
N LEU A 276 -10.67 -16.08 -17.09
CA LEU A 276 -11.81 -15.69 -17.91
C LEU A 276 -11.42 -15.40 -19.37
N ILE A 277 -10.33 -14.67 -19.58
CA ILE A 277 -9.78 -14.38 -20.91
C ILE A 277 -9.41 -15.69 -21.61
N ARG A 278 -8.73 -16.61 -20.91
CA ARG A 278 -8.33 -17.91 -21.45
C ARG A 278 -9.54 -18.76 -21.85
N GLN A 279 -10.59 -18.83 -21.00
CA GLN A 279 -11.82 -19.52 -21.28
C GLN A 279 -12.57 -18.90 -22.48
N THR A 280 -12.61 -17.58 -22.55
CA THR A 280 -13.25 -16.86 -23.66
C THR A 280 -12.54 -17.15 -24.99
N ARG A 281 -11.22 -17.10 -25.02
CA ARG A 281 -10.43 -17.44 -26.21
C ARG A 281 -10.73 -18.86 -26.70
N LYS A 282 -10.82 -19.84 -25.79
CA LYS A 282 -11.20 -21.21 -26.15
C LYS A 282 -12.60 -21.28 -26.78
N ARG A 283 -13.59 -20.59 -26.19
CA ARG A 283 -14.98 -20.57 -26.71
C ARG A 283 -15.11 -19.91 -28.07
N THR A 284 -14.26 -18.97 -28.37
CA THR A 284 -14.24 -18.18 -29.61
C THR A 284 -13.20 -18.70 -30.62
N ASN A 285 -12.67 -19.93 -30.43
CA ASN A 285 -11.65 -20.52 -31.28
C ASN A 285 -10.46 -19.59 -31.55
N ASN A 286 -10.05 -18.81 -30.50
CA ASN A 286 -9.01 -17.79 -30.58
C ASN A 286 -9.27 -16.66 -31.60
N ALA A 287 -10.52 -16.40 -31.95
CA ALA A 287 -10.86 -15.29 -32.83
C ALA A 287 -10.29 -13.96 -32.30
N SER A 288 -9.79 -13.15 -33.21
CA SER A 288 -9.27 -11.82 -32.87
C SER A 288 -10.40 -10.88 -32.38
N PRO A 289 -10.07 -9.81 -31.65
CA PRO A 289 -11.08 -8.81 -31.26
C PRO A 289 -11.84 -8.20 -32.46
N ALA A 290 -11.16 -8.03 -33.62
CA ALA A 290 -11.78 -7.51 -34.82
C ALA A 290 -12.81 -8.52 -35.40
N GLU A 291 -12.47 -9.81 -35.48
CA GLU A 291 -13.39 -10.84 -35.94
C GLU A 291 -14.61 -10.99 -34.99
N LEU A 292 -14.40 -10.92 -33.66
CA LEU A 292 -15.48 -10.95 -32.69
C LEU A 292 -16.40 -9.74 -32.82
N LEU A 293 -15.85 -8.57 -33.07
CA LEU A 293 -16.60 -7.35 -33.32
C LEU A 293 -17.42 -7.47 -34.58
N GLN A 294 -16.83 -7.96 -35.69
CA GLN A 294 -17.53 -8.18 -36.95
C GLN A 294 -18.66 -9.19 -36.77
N GLN A 295 -18.42 -10.33 -36.13
CA GLN A 295 -19.47 -11.33 -35.81
C GLN A 295 -20.61 -10.75 -35.00
N THR A 296 -20.30 -9.76 -34.13
CA THR A 296 -21.32 -9.06 -33.35
C THR A 296 -22.17 -8.15 -34.23
N PHE A 297 -21.57 -7.39 -35.12
CA PHE A 297 -22.30 -6.57 -36.07
C PHE A 297 -23.17 -7.40 -37.01
N ASP A 298 -22.66 -8.55 -37.52
CA ASP A 298 -23.39 -9.42 -38.41
C ASP A 298 -24.67 -10.05 -37.76
N ARG A 299 -24.72 -10.07 -36.40
CA ARG A 299 -25.93 -10.54 -35.67
C ARG A 299 -27.03 -9.49 -35.58
N PHE A 300 -26.70 -8.22 -35.83
CA PHE A 300 -27.63 -7.09 -35.75
C PHE A 300 -27.97 -6.52 -37.14
N SER A 301 -27.38 -7.07 -38.19
CA SER A 301 -27.72 -6.79 -39.59
C SER A 301 -28.71 -7.79 -40.15
#